data_f0b461b2a058f0f11522bde1e29bdd4d
#
_entry.id   f0b461b2a058f0f11522bde1e29bdd4d
#
_cell.length_a   1.000
_cell.length_b   1.000
_cell.length_c   1.000
_cell.angle_alpha   90.00
_cell.angle_beta   90.00
_cell.angle_gamma   90.00
#
_symmetry.space_group_name_H-M   'P 1'
#
loop_
_entity.id
_entity.type
_entity.pdbx_description
1 polymer ?
#
loop_
_entity_poly.entity_id
_entity_poly.type
_entity_poly.pdbx_seq_one_letter_code
_entity_poly.pdbx_strand_id
1 'polypeptide(L)'
;GVVYAWDVVNEACDDGGGYRTSSLWYEIYGDESYIEDAFTFARKYADKDVKLFYNDYNEYMPSKVSTIAELVKKLYDKKLIDGVGFQSHWDMNYPDTGMISDAMQKYSEIGDLEIQFTEVDMHNTDDSEEGLKKLADRYKEFFEMIVKADREGKANVTSVTFWGLSDDVTWLTSFKGEDSYPLLFDESHKKKACYDSVLAVGNEK
;
A
#
# COMPACT_ATOMS: atom_id res chain seq x y z
N GLY A 1 20.74 -3.57 -11.73
CA GLY A 1 19.51 -4.17 -12.26
C GLY A 1 18.40 -3.18 -12.42
N VAL A 2 17.30 -3.59 -13.05
CA VAL A 2 16.11 -2.76 -13.21
C VAL A 2 15.18 -2.91 -12.00
N VAL A 3 15.11 -4.12 -11.44
CA VAL A 3 14.27 -4.44 -10.28
C VAL A 3 15.01 -4.07 -9.00
N TYR A 4 14.40 -3.24 -8.16
CA TYR A 4 14.95 -2.83 -6.86
C TYR A 4 14.19 -3.43 -5.66
N ALA A 5 12.95 -3.89 -5.88
CA ALA A 5 12.13 -4.50 -4.86
C ALA A 5 11.20 -5.58 -5.44
N TRP A 6 10.79 -6.54 -4.61
CA TRP A 6 9.79 -7.55 -4.91
C TRP A 6 8.73 -7.60 -3.81
N ASP A 7 7.46 -7.60 -4.19
CA ASP A 7 6.37 -8.07 -3.36
C ASP A 7 6.37 -9.60 -3.41
N VAL A 8 7.09 -10.20 -2.47
CA VAL A 8 7.37 -11.65 -2.48
C VAL A 8 6.11 -12.46 -2.22
N VAL A 9 5.28 -11.97 -1.31
CA VAL A 9 3.96 -12.54 -1.00
C VAL A 9 2.95 -11.40 -0.95
N ASN A 10 1.83 -11.61 -1.64
CA ASN A 10 0.73 -10.67 -1.73
C ASN A 10 -0.55 -11.27 -1.14
N GLU A 11 -1.25 -10.52 -0.29
CA GLU A 11 -2.60 -10.81 0.19
C GLU A 11 -2.76 -12.15 0.93
N ALA A 12 -1.82 -12.51 1.78
CA ALA A 12 -1.89 -13.74 2.54
C ALA A 12 -2.71 -13.66 3.83
N CYS A 13 -3.04 -12.45 4.29
CA CYS A 13 -3.82 -12.23 5.51
C CYS A 13 -5.31 -12.04 5.22
N ASP A 14 -6.15 -12.56 6.10
CA ASP A 14 -7.60 -12.38 6.04
C ASP A 14 -8.03 -11.08 6.76
N ASP A 15 -9.08 -10.41 6.27
CA ASP A 15 -9.57 -9.15 6.87
C ASP A 15 -10.09 -9.33 8.30
N GLY A 16 -10.58 -10.52 8.63
CA GLY A 16 -11.00 -10.89 9.98
C GLY A 16 -9.83 -11.18 10.94
N GLY A 17 -8.61 -11.18 10.43
CA GLY A 17 -7.41 -11.62 11.13
C GLY A 17 -7.07 -13.09 10.86
N GLY A 18 -5.79 -13.44 11.02
CA GLY A 18 -5.24 -14.72 10.61
C GLY A 18 -4.91 -14.76 9.13
N TYR A 19 -4.63 -15.97 8.63
CA TYR A 19 -4.21 -16.16 7.25
C TYR A 19 -5.37 -16.58 6.34
N ARG A 20 -5.28 -16.23 5.06
CA ARG A 20 -6.23 -16.63 4.02
C ARG A 20 -6.08 -18.11 3.70
N THR A 21 -6.93 -18.94 4.32
CA THR A 21 -6.86 -20.40 4.23
C THR A 21 -7.36 -20.96 2.89
N SER A 22 -8.08 -20.18 2.10
CA SER A 22 -8.61 -20.55 0.79
C SER A 22 -7.64 -20.33 -0.37
N SER A 23 -6.42 -19.88 -0.09
CA SER A 23 -5.40 -19.76 -1.13
C SER A 23 -4.84 -21.15 -1.52
N LEU A 24 -4.52 -21.33 -2.81
CA LEU A 24 -3.94 -22.58 -3.31
C LEU A 24 -2.64 -22.94 -2.56
N TRP A 25 -1.84 -21.95 -2.22
CA TRP A 25 -0.60 -22.16 -1.47
C TRP A 25 -0.86 -22.67 -0.05
N TYR A 26 -1.83 -22.08 0.66
CA TYR A 26 -2.22 -22.56 1.98
C TYR A 26 -2.79 -23.99 1.93
N GLU A 27 -3.60 -24.31 0.93
CA GLU A 27 -4.15 -25.65 0.75
C GLU A 27 -3.06 -26.71 0.50
N ILE A 28 -2.02 -26.37 -0.29
CA ILE A 28 -0.91 -27.29 -0.60
C ILE A 28 -0.02 -27.52 0.62
N TYR A 29 0.30 -26.47 1.38
CA TYR A 29 1.18 -26.56 2.54
C TYR A 29 0.45 -27.07 3.79
N GLY A 30 -0.86 -26.79 3.90
CA GLY A 30 -1.67 -27.08 5.07
C GLY A 30 -1.61 -26.00 6.16
N ASP A 31 -0.75 -25.01 5.99
CA ASP A 31 -0.55 -23.87 6.90
C ASP A 31 0.11 -22.68 6.17
N GLU A 32 0.48 -21.62 6.93
CA GLU A 32 1.09 -20.42 6.40
C GLU A 32 2.61 -20.52 6.12
N SER A 33 3.23 -21.68 6.31
CA SER A 33 4.69 -21.83 6.18
C SER A 33 5.21 -21.56 4.77
N TYR A 34 4.34 -21.65 3.76
CA TYR A 34 4.69 -21.27 2.37
C TYR A 34 5.20 -19.82 2.28
N ILE A 35 4.75 -18.92 3.17
CA ILE A 35 5.18 -17.50 3.18
C ILE A 35 6.66 -17.42 3.53
N GLU A 36 7.08 -18.12 4.58
CA GLU A 36 8.49 -18.14 4.99
C GLU A 36 9.38 -18.77 3.93
N ASP A 37 8.91 -19.86 3.30
CA ASP A 37 9.62 -20.51 2.22
C ASP A 37 9.78 -19.57 1.01
N ALA A 38 8.72 -18.85 0.62
CA ALA A 38 8.77 -17.87 -0.47
C ALA A 38 9.84 -16.79 -0.19
N PHE A 39 9.83 -16.20 1.00
CA PHE A 39 10.84 -15.20 1.39
C PHE A 39 12.26 -15.79 1.48
N THR A 40 12.40 -17.03 1.94
CA THR A 40 13.69 -17.73 1.97
C THR A 40 14.24 -17.94 0.56
N PHE A 41 13.40 -18.37 -0.39
CA PHE A 41 13.81 -18.51 -1.78
C PHE A 41 14.12 -17.14 -2.42
N ALA A 42 13.27 -16.14 -2.18
CA ALA A 42 13.52 -14.80 -2.71
C ALA A 42 14.86 -14.24 -2.20
N ARG A 43 15.13 -14.32 -0.90
CA ARG A 43 16.39 -13.87 -0.30
C ARG A 43 17.60 -14.61 -0.85
N LYS A 44 17.45 -15.88 -1.19
CA LYS A 44 18.52 -16.72 -1.72
C LYS A 44 18.85 -16.41 -3.19
N TYR A 45 17.85 -16.08 -4.00
CA TYR A 45 18.01 -16.04 -5.46
C TYR A 45 17.86 -14.64 -6.06
N ALA A 46 17.22 -13.68 -5.38
CA ALA A 46 17.26 -12.29 -5.81
C ALA A 46 18.67 -11.70 -5.64
N ASP A 47 18.96 -10.65 -6.40
CA ASP A 47 20.19 -9.90 -6.17
C ASP A 47 20.19 -9.33 -4.74
N LYS A 48 21.35 -9.31 -4.11
CA LYS A 48 21.49 -8.94 -2.68
C LYS A 48 20.99 -7.54 -2.33
N ASP A 49 20.92 -6.64 -3.31
CA ASP A 49 20.50 -5.25 -3.14
C ASP A 49 18.99 -5.08 -3.41
N VAL A 50 18.29 -6.15 -3.80
CA VAL A 50 16.84 -6.14 -4.02
C VAL A 50 16.12 -6.29 -2.69
N LYS A 51 15.18 -5.36 -2.43
CA LYS A 51 14.36 -5.34 -1.23
C LYS A 51 13.18 -6.30 -1.35
N LEU A 52 12.82 -6.93 -0.26
CA LEU A 52 11.74 -7.94 -0.21
C LEU A 52 10.61 -7.45 0.68
N PHE A 53 9.41 -7.38 0.11
CA PHE A 53 8.21 -6.85 0.76
C PHE A 53 7.13 -7.90 0.91
N TYR A 54 6.33 -7.76 1.96
CA TYR A 54 4.99 -8.30 2.06
C TYR A 54 4.00 -7.21 1.69
N ASN A 55 3.08 -7.47 0.76
CA ASN A 55 2.11 -6.51 0.26
C ASN A 55 0.68 -6.96 0.56
N ASP A 56 -0.20 -6.03 0.99
CA ASP A 56 -1.60 -6.38 1.28
C ASP A 56 -2.52 -5.15 1.17
N TYR A 57 -3.82 -5.40 1.05
CA TYR A 57 -4.88 -4.39 1.14
C TYR A 57 -5.52 -4.40 2.54
N ASN A 58 -6.29 -3.38 2.87
CA ASN A 58 -6.89 -3.19 4.20
C ASN A 58 -5.87 -3.29 5.35
N GLU A 59 -4.64 -2.99 5.06
CA GLU A 59 -3.45 -3.05 5.91
C GLU A 59 -3.49 -2.11 7.12
N TYR A 60 -4.53 -1.27 7.17
CA TYR A 60 -4.86 -0.34 8.27
C TYR A 60 -5.92 -0.89 9.23
N MET A 61 -6.62 -1.97 8.88
CA MET A 61 -7.67 -2.56 9.74
C MET A 61 -7.04 -3.26 10.95
N PRO A 62 -7.49 -2.96 12.19
CA PRO A 62 -6.83 -3.45 13.41
C PRO A 62 -6.61 -4.97 13.47
N SER A 63 -7.60 -5.77 13.01
CA SER A 63 -7.48 -7.23 12.94
C SER A 63 -6.37 -7.67 12.00
N LYS A 64 -6.30 -7.06 10.83
CA LYS A 64 -5.33 -7.38 9.79
C LYS A 64 -3.94 -6.85 10.15
N VAL A 65 -3.85 -5.62 10.69
CA VAL A 65 -2.61 -5.04 11.22
C VAL A 65 -1.92 -5.98 12.20
N SER A 66 -2.67 -6.58 13.12
CA SER A 66 -2.09 -7.50 14.11
C SER A 66 -1.46 -8.73 13.44
N THR A 67 -2.18 -9.36 12.51
CA THR A 67 -1.68 -10.53 11.78
C THR A 67 -0.46 -10.20 10.92
N ILE A 68 -0.53 -9.09 10.17
CA ILE A 68 0.59 -8.64 9.34
C ILE A 68 1.82 -8.32 10.21
N ALA A 69 1.63 -7.62 11.33
CA ALA A 69 2.74 -7.28 12.22
C ALA A 69 3.43 -8.52 12.83
N GLU A 70 2.66 -9.55 13.21
CA GLU A 70 3.21 -10.82 13.69
C GLU A 70 4.00 -11.55 12.58
N LEU A 71 3.45 -11.62 11.37
CA LEU A 71 4.10 -12.20 10.21
C LEU A 71 5.40 -11.48 9.88
N VAL A 72 5.35 -10.16 9.75
CA VAL A 72 6.49 -9.32 9.39
C VAL A 72 7.57 -9.41 10.46
N LYS A 73 7.19 -9.40 11.75
CA LYS A 73 8.15 -9.60 12.84
C LYS A 73 8.88 -10.94 12.76
N LYS A 74 8.15 -12.04 12.49
CA LYS A 74 8.72 -13.37 12.32
C LYS A 74 9.74 -13.40 11.16
N LEU A 75 9.41 -12.76 10.03
CA LEU A 75 10.31 -12.68 8.87
C LEU A 75 11.51 -11.74 9.13
N TYR A 76 11.27 -10.62 9.83
CA TYR A 76 12.31 -9.64 10.19
C TYR A 76 13.37 -10.25 11.11
N ASP A 77 12.95 -10.97 12.14
CA ASP A 77 13.87 -11.65 13.08
C ASP A 77 14.78 -12.67 12.35
N LYS A 78 14.31 -13.21 11.23
CA LYS A 78 15.07 -14.11 10.34
C LYS A 78 15.84 -13.39 9.22
N LYS A 79 15.76 -12.06 9.14
CA LYS A 79 16.39 -11.22 8.11
C LYS A 79 15.91 -11.56 6.68
N LEU A 80 14.66 -11.95 6.56
CA LEU A 80 14.06 -12.36 5.29
C LEU A 80 13.30 -11.24 4.60
N ILE A 81 12.86 -10.19 5.33
CA ILE A 81 12.02 -9.10 4.82
C ILE A 81 12.70 -7.76 5.02
N ASP A 82 12.45 -6.81 4.13
CA ASP A 82 12.97 -5.45 4.20
C ASP A 82 11.84 -4.40 4.39
N GLY A 83 10.59 -4.73 4.10
CA GLY A 83 9.51 -3.76 4.22
C GLY A 83 8.10 -4.31 4.07
N VAL A 84 7.13 -3.39 4.21
CA VAL A 84 5.70 -3.65 4.09
C VAL A 84 5.11 -2.76 3.00
N GLY A 85 4.37 -3.38 2.08
CA GLY A 85 3.59 -2.68 1.05
C GLY A 85 2.14 -2.49 1.50
N PHE A 86 1.68 -1.26 1.39
CA PHE A 86 0.29 -0.83 1.55
C PHE A 86 -0.32 -0.70 0.15
N GLN A 87 -1.24 -1.57 -0.24
CA GLN A 87 -1.90 -1.44 -1.55
C GLN A 87 -2.67 -0.12 -1.65
N SER A 88 -3.35 0.28 -0.59
CA SER A 88 -3.98 1.61 -0.52
C SER A 88 -5.12 1.82 -1.50
N HIS A 89 -5.92 0.78 -1.69
CA HIS A 89 -7.20 0.86 -2.40
C HIS A 89 -8.26 1.43 -1.45
N TRP A 90 -8.44 2.73 -1.46
CA TRP A 90 -9.25 3.43 -0.46
C TRP A 90 -10.49 4.08 -1.07
N ASP A 91 -11.43 4.43 -0.20
CA ASP A 91 -12.55 5.30 -0.54
C ASP A 91 -12.25 6.75 -0.12
N MET A 92 -13.08 7.70 -0.59
CA MET A 92 -12.89 9.14 -0.34
C MET A 92 -12.84 9.50 1.15
N ASN A 93 -13.52 8.76 2.00
CA ASN A 93 -13.66 9.07 3.44
C ASN A 93 -13.13 7.95 4.35
N TYR A 94 -12.60 6.88 3.77
CA TYR A 94 -12.14 5.72 4.55
C TYR A 94 -11.00 5.00 3.82
N PRO A 95 -9.94 4.59 4.54
CA PRO A 95 -9.67 4.90 5.97
C PRO A 95 -9.38 6.39 6.18
N ASP A 96 -9.49 6.89 7.42
CA ASP A 96 -8.93 8.19 7.76
C ASP A 96 -7.40 8.13 7.88
N THR A 97 -6.75 9.29 7.85
CA THR A 97 -5.28 9.38 7.94
C THR A 97 -4.72 8.90 9.29
N GLY A 98 -5.53 8.95 10.35
CA GLY A 98 -5.16 8.42 11.66
C GLY A 98 -4.98 6.91 11.63
N MET A 99 -5.93 6.18 11.03
CA MET A 99 -5.86 4.72 10.88
C MET A 99 -4.62 4.30 10.08
N ILE A 100 -4.31 5.02 9.00
CA ILE A 100 -3.12 4.75 8.17
C ILE A 100 -1.85 5.00 8.99
N SER A 101 -1.78 6.14 9.69
CA SER A 101 -0.65 6.52 10.53
C SER A 101 -0.39 5.51 11.65
N ASP A 102 -1.46 5.02 12.32
CA ASP A 102 -1.36 4.02 13.38
C ASP A 102 -0.81 2.69 12.84
N ALA A 103 -1.26 2.26 11.67
CA ALA A 103 -0.72 1.05 11.02
C ALA A 103 0.75 1.21 10.63
N MET A 104 1.12 2.34 10.01
CA MET A 104 2.52 2.65 9.68
C MET A 104 3.41 2.62 10.93
N GLN A 105 2.98 3.25 12.02
CA GLN A 105 3.71 3.23 13.28
C GLN A 105 3.87 1.81 13.80
N LYS A 106 2.80 1.01 13.76
CA LYS A 106 2.83 -0.37 14.23
C LYS A 106 3.86 -1.23 13.49
N TYR A 107 3.99 -1.06 12.17
CA TYR A 107 4.99 -1.78 11.40
C TYR A 107 6.40 -1.22 11.63
N SER A 108 6.56 0.09 11.76
CA SER A 108 7.84 0.74 12.04
C SER A 108 8.41 0.39 13.42
N GLU A 109 7.57 0.06 14.40
CA GLU A 109 8.01 -0.41 15.73
C GLU A 109 8.68 -1.80 15.70
N ILE A 110 8.52 -2.57 14.61
CA ILE A 110 9.12 -3.91 14.48
C ILE A 110 10.63 -3.82 14.28
N GLY A 111 11.09 -2.83 13.54
CA GLY A 111 12.50 -2.61 13.24
C GLY A 111 12.71 -1.64 12.08
N ASP A 112 13.88 -1.68 11.48
CA ASP A 112 14.23 -0.83 10.33
C ASP A 112 13.59 -1.39 9.04
N LEU A 113 12.28 -1.16 8.91
CA LEU A 113 11.47 -1.59 7.78
C LEU A 113 11.14 -0.39 6.88
N GLU A 114 11.21 -0.61 5.58
CA GLU A 114 10.67 0.33 4.59
C GLU A 114 9.15 0.18 4.47
N ILE A 115 8.46 1.29 4.27
CA ILE A 115 7.04 1.31 3.94
C ILE A 115 6.88 1.84 2.52
N GLN A 116 6.14 1.09 1.71
CA GLN A 116 5.78 1.48 0.35
C GLN A 116 4.26 1.50 0.19
N PHE A 117 3.73 2.55 -0.41
CA PHE A 117 2.35 2.62 -0.86
C PHE A 117 2.33 2.16 -2.31
N THR A 118 1.84 0.95 -2.56
CA THR A 118 2.17 0.20 -3.77
C THR A 118 1.14 0.33 -4.89
N GLU A 119 -0.13 0.64 -4.55
CA GLU A 119 -1.24 0.55 -5.50
C GLU A 119 -2.28 1.66 -5.24
N VAL A 120 -1.82 2.86 -4.95
CA VAL A 120 -2.68 3.96 -4.48
C VAL A 120 -3.74 4.34 -5.50
N ASP A 121 -4.99 4.20 -5.12
CA ASP A 121 -6.17 4.78 -5.76
C ASP A 121 -7.24 5.12 -4.72
N MET A 122 -8.07 6.12 -5.02
CA MET A 122 -9.12 6.58 -4.10
C MET A 122 -10.46 6.60 -4.82
N HIS A 123 -11.31 5.60 -4.57
CA HIS A 123 -12.61 5.47 -5.22
C HIS A 123 -13.44 6.72 -5.03
N ASN A 124 -13.69 7.44 -6.11
CA ASN A 124 -14.46 8.66 -6.19
C ASN A 124 -15.47 8.53 -7.34
N THR A 125 -16.76 8.63 -7.04
CA THR A 125 -17.85 8.52 -8.01
C THR A 125 -18.36 9.88 -8.52
N ASP A 126 -17.80 10.99 -8.02
CA ASP A 126 -18.24 12.36 -8.33
C ASP A 126 -17.18 13.07 -9.19
N ASP A 127 -17.44 13.21 -10.49
CA ASP A 127 -16.58 13.90 -11.46
C ASP A 127 -16.87 15.41 -11.55
N SER A 128 -17.79 15.93 -10.73
CA SER A 128 -18.04 17.36 -10.65
C SER A 128 -16.79 18.13 -10.14
N GLU A 129 -16.74 19.43 -10.39
CA GLU A 129 -15.66 20.29 -9.88
C GLU A 129 -15.51 20.17 -8.35
N GLU A 130 -16.62 20.04 -7.62
CA GLU A 130 -16.63 19.85 -6.17
C GLU A 130 -16.10 18.46 -5.78
N GLY A 131 -16.49 17.40 -6.46
CA GLY A 131 -16.02 16.04 -6.23
C GLY A 131 -14.52 15.90 -6.50
N LEU A 132 -14.05 16.45 -7.62
CA LEU A 132 -12.64 16.44 -7.97
C LEU A 132 -11.79 17.29 -7.00
N LYS A 133 -12.36 18.39 -6.47
CA LYS A 133 -11.71 19.16 -5.41
C LYS A 133 -11.58 18.36 -4.12
N LYS A 134 -12.62 17.63 -3.69
CA LYS A 134 -12.54 16.74 -2.51
C LYS A 134 -11.48 15.66 -2.70
N LEU A 135 -11.38 15.07 -3.89
CA LEU A 135 -10.31 14.12 -4.22
C LEU A 135 -8.92 14.76 -4.08
N ALA A 136 -8.76 15.99 -4.56
CA ALA A 136 -7.51 16.73 -4.45
C ALA A 136 -7.13 17.02 -2.99
N ASP A 137 -8.10 17.44 -2.16
CA ASP A 137 -7.92 17.66 -0.73
C ASP A 137 -7.55 16.36 -0.01
N ARG A 138 -8.19 15.22 -0.37
CA ARG A 138 -7.90 13.90 0.19
C ARG A 138 -6.49 13.41 -0.13
N TYR A 139 -6.03 13.54 -1.39
CA TYR A 139 -4.66 13.22 -1.76
C TYR A 139 -3.66 14.12 -1.04
N LYS A 140 -3.94 15.41 -0.93
CA LYS A 140 -3.09 16.35 -0.21
C LYS A 140 -2.91 15.92 1.25
N GLU A 141 -4.00 15.65 1.96
CA GLU A 141 -3.98 15.20 3.36
C GLU A 141 -3.13 13.93 3.53
N PHE A 142 -3.32 12.94 2.66
CA PHE A 142 -2.53 11.72 2.67
C PHE A 142 -1.03 11.98 2.47
N PHE A 143 -0.66 12.74 1.44
CA PHE A 143 0.74 13.02 1.17
C PHE A 143 1.40 13.88 2.24
N GLU A 144 0.70 14.86 2.81
CA GLU A 144 1.19 15.63 3.96
C GLU A 144 1.47 14.72 5.16
N MET A 145 0.58 13.77 5.43
CA MET A 145 0.73 12.83 6.54
C MET A 145 1.96 11.94 6.36
N ILE A 146 2.15 11.31 5.19
CA ILE A 146 3.29 10.40 4.97
C ILE A 146 4.62 11.15 4.94
N VAL A 147 4.69 12.31 4.29
CA VAL A 147 5.90 13.14 4.25
C VAL A 147 6.27 13.64 5.66
N LYS A 148 5.27 13.99 6.46
CA LYS A 148 5.51 14.37 7.86
C LYS A 148 6.03 13.19 8.68
N ALA A 149 5.42 12.00 8.55
CA ALA A 149 5.84 10.81 9.27
C ALA A 149 7.29 10.43 8.94
N ASP A 150 7.66 10.50 7.67
CA ASP A 150 9.03 10.24 7.21
C ASP A 150 10.03 11.26 7.75
N ARG A 151 9.75 12.57 7.62
CA ARG A 151 10.61 13.65 8.14
C ARG A 151 10.80 13.60 9.66
N GLU A 152 9.79 13.18 10.40
CA GLU A 152 9.84 13.02 11.86
C GLU A 152 10.51 11.70 12.29
N GLY A 153 10.92 10.84 11.35
CA GLY A 153 11.51 9.54 11.63
C GLY A 153 10.55 8.54 12.27
N LYS A 154 9.24 8.73 12.08
CA LYS A 154 8.20 7.84 12.59
C LYS A 154 7.95 6.64 11.67
N ALA A 155 8.24 6.81 10.38
CA ALA A 155 8.17 5.76 9.37
C ALA A 155 9.20 6.04 8.29
N ASN A 156 9.74 4.98 7.69
CA ASN A 156 10.66 5.07 6.55
C ASN A 156 9.87 4.84 5.25
N VAL A 157 9.27 5.90 4.71
CA VAL A 157 8.45 5.83 3.49
C VAL A 157 9.34 6.01 2.27
N THR A 158 9.49 4.97 1.46
CA THR A 158 10.45 4.95 0.35
C THR A 158 9.82 5.02 -1.03
N SER A 159 8.54 4.72 -1.18
CA SER A 159 7.85 4.77 -2.48
C SER A 159 6.35 4.99 -2.34
N VAL A 160 5.77 5.66 -3.35
CA VAL A 160 4.33 5.74 -3.59
C VAL A 160 4.07 5.48 -5.07
N THR A 161 3.28 4.46 -5.38
CA THR A 161 2.90 4.06 -6.73
C THR A 161 1.38 4.21 -6.88
N PHE A 162 0.93 4.94 -7.88
CA PHE A 162 -0.48 4.99 -8.25
C PHE A 162 -0.86 3.77 -9.08
N TRP A 163 -2.04 3.17 -8.79
CA TRP A 163 -2.49 1.95 -9.47
C TRP A 163 -3.23 2.25 -10.76
N GLY A 164 -2.57 2.98 -11.63
CA GLY A 164 -3.02 3.36 -12.96
C GLY A 164 -2.53 4.72 -13.37
N LEU A 165 -2.59 5.00 -14.67
CA LEU A 165 -2.20 6.29 -15.23
C LEU A 165 -3.35 7.29 -15.16
N SER A 166 -4.54 6.89 -15.64
CA SER A 166 -5.70 7.76 -15.90
C SER A 166 -7.01 7.02 -15.63
N ASP A 167 -8.07 7.77 -15.41
CA ASP A 167 -9.37 7.24 -14.98
C ASP A 167 -10.00 6.26 -16.00
N ASP A 168 -9.71 6.36 -17.29
CA ASP A 168 -10.20 5.46 -18.34
C ASP A 168 -9.69 4.01 -18.22
N VAL A 169 -8.60 3.79 -17.51
CA VAL A 169 -7.99 2.46 -17.30
C VAL A 169 -8.05 1.98 -15.86
N THR A 170 -8.80 2.69 -14.98
CA THR A 170 -8.94 2.23 -13.60
C THR A 170 -9.70 0.91 -13.51
N TRP A 171 -9.19 -0.01 -12.70
CA TRP A 171 -9.87 -1.28 -12.42
C TRP A 171 -11.11 -1.11 -11.55
N LEU A 172 -11.18 -0.02 -10.77
CA LEU A 172 -12.25 0.24 -9.80
C LEU A 172 -13.63 0.33 -10.45
N THR A 173 -13.76 0.91 -11.65
CA THR A 173 -15.03 0.96 -12.39
C THR A 173 -15.63 -0.45 -12.59
N SER A 174 -14.80 -1.41 -13.02
CA SER A 174 -15.26 -2.79 -13.20
C SER A 174 -15.47 -3.51 -11.87
N PHE A 175 -14.62 -3.27 -10.90
CA PHE A 175 -14.68 -3.92 -9.59
C PHE A 175 -15.87 -3.47 -8.74
N LYS A 176 -16.14 -2.16 -8.69
CA LYS A 176 -17.26 -1.57 -7.94
C LYS A 176 -18.58 -1.65 -8.71
N GLY A 177 -18.56 -1.79 -10.03
CA GLY A 177 -19.74 -1.80 -10.88
C GLY A 177 -20.36 -0.41 -11.09
N GLU A 178 -19.59 0.64 -10.88
CA GLU A 178 -19.97 2.04 -11.07
C GLU A 178 -18.77 2.86 -11.53
N ASP A 179 -19.00 4.03 -12.13
CA ASP A 179 -17.94 4.90 -12.59
C ASP A 179 -17.05 5.35 -11.42
N SER A 180 -15.75 5.38 -11.65
CA SER A 180 -14.78 5.77 -10.65
C SER A 180 -13.70 6.67 -11.26
N TYR A 181 -13.39 7.76 -10.57
CA TYR A 181 -12.44 8.79 -10.99
C TYR A 181 -11.29 8.95 -9.97
N PRO A 182 -10.49 7.87 -9.74
CA PRO A 182 -9.60 7.81 -8.59
C PRO A 182 -8.22 8.42 -8.80
N LEU A 183 -7.77 8.56 -10.08
CA LEU A 183 -6.38 8.78 -10.42
C LEU A 183 -6.02 10.25 -10.64
N LEU A 184 -4.74 10.54 -10.90
CA LEU A 184 -4.24 11.90 -11.06
C LEU A 184 -4.56 12.53 -12.41
N PHE A 185 -4.88 11.70 -13.42
CA PHE A 185 -5.23 12.13 -14.77
C PHE A 185 -6.63 11.68 -15.11
N ASP A 186 -7.35 12.53 -15.85
CA ASP A 186 -8.66 12.21 -16.37
C ASP A 186 -8.61 11.24 -17.56
N GLU A 187 -9.77 10.85 -18.09
CA GLU A 187 -9.91 9.96 -19.25
C GLU A 187 -9.25 10.50 -20.54
N SER A 188 -9.03 11.81 -20.61
CA SER A 188 -8.31 12.47 -21.72
C SER A 188 -6.82 12.67 -21.43
N HIS A 189 -6.30 12.04 -20.37
CA HIS A 189 -4.93 12.15 -19.89
C HIS A 189 -4.52 13.57 -19.48
N LYS A 190 -5.49 14.42 -19.09
CA LYS A 190 -5.23 15.75 -18.55
C LYS A 190 -5.09 15.66 -17.04
N LYS A 191 -4.22 16.49 -16.52
CA LYS A 191 -4.02 16.61 -15.06
C LYS A 191 -5.30 17.05 -14.38
N LYS A 192 -5.66 16.35 -13.32
CA LYS A 192 -6.72 16.73 -12.37
C LYS A 192 -6.14 17.60 -11.26
N ALA A 193 -6.99 18.29 -10.49
CA ALA A 193 -6.56 19.12 -9.36
C ALA A 193 -5.71 18.35 -8.33
N CYS A 194 -5.96 17.05 -8.13
CA CYS A 194 -5.19 16.19 -7.24
C CYS A 194 -3.73 16.03 -7.67
N TYR A 195 -3.41 16.08 -8.97
CA TYR A 195 -2.03 16.09 -9.45
C TYR A 195 -1.24 17.28 -8.89
N ASP A 196 -1.82 18.47 -8.98
CA ASP A 196 -1.16 19.70 -8.50
C ASP A 196 -1.06 19.70 -6.96
N SER A 197 -2.05 19.15 -6.26
CA SER A 197 -2.03 18.98 -4.79
C SER A 197 -0.88 18.09 -4.33
N VAL A 198 -0.70 16.92 -4.97
CA VAL A 198 0.42 16.00 -4.67
C VAL A 198 1.77 16.66 -4.95
N LEU A 199 1.89 17.32 -6.11
CA LEU A 199 3.13 18.02 -6.49
C LEU A 199 3.49 19.15 -5.50
N ALA A 200 2.49 19.88 -5.00
CA ALA A 200 2.70 20.95 -4.04
C ALA A 200 3.32 20.45 -2.73
N VAL A 201 2.82 19.32 -2.18
CA VAL A 201 3.37 18.72 -0.95
C VAL A 201 4.85 18.33 -1.14
N GLY A 202 5.22 17.77 -2.29
CA GLY A 202 6.60 17.41 -2.59
C GLY A 202 7.57 18.61 -2.68
N ASN A 203 7.04 19.82 -2.92
CA ASN A 203 7.82 21.04 -3.05
C ASN A 203 7.92 21.85 -1.74
N GLU A 204 7.16 21.51 -0.71
CA GLU A 204 7.26 22.13 0.61
C GLU A 204 8.56 21.66 1.31
N LYS A 205 9.49 22.63 1.53
CA LYS A 205 10.79 22.40 2.17
C LYS A 205 10.71 22.38 3.69
#